data_593672174e5393e4a3950caa989d4d3b
#
_entry.id   593672174e5393e4a3950caa989d4d3b
#
_cell.length_a   1.000
_cell.length_b   1.000
_cell.length_c   1.000
_cell.angle_alpha   90.00
_cell.angle_beta   90.00
_cell.angle_gamma   90.00
#
_symmetry.space_group_name_H-M   'P 1'
#
loop_
_entity.id
_entity.type
_entity.pdbx_description
1 polymer ?
#
loop_
_entity_poly.entity_id
_entity_poly.type
_entity_poly.pdbx_seq_one_letter_code
_entity_poly.pdbx_strand_id
1 'polypeptide(L)'
;MEARSAMSWYCSSLLAIVVALFLSASLGTGAGADLKGSCAATPHPDVCVSALQKDATASKPAATPRDLAEAAVRAAADAGAAAGDYARKEMDVVKENVMWQCLNECAEDIEEALDHLDDSEGGIDDAKLKEVKLFLDTAEHDAWNCDQSCKGAPNTPAKTTLLAKNKDFEKLMTVTLALLKRTCPGAGDAPGPAPAKSSKP
;
A
#
# COMPACT_ATOMS: atom_id res chain seq x y z
N MET A 1 -55.94 11.71 -42.60
CA MET A 1 -55.56 11.81 -41.12
C MET A 1 -54.73 10.62 -40.64
N GLU A 2 -53.90 9.99 -41.51
CA GLU A 2 -53.15 8.76 -41.16
C GLU A 2 -51.63 8.92 -41.00
N ALA A 3 -51.08 10.07 -41.39
CA ALA A 3 -49.62 10.26 -41.36
C ALA A 3 -49.05 10.61 -39.98
N ARG A 4 -49.86 10.98 -38.99
CA ARG A 4 -49.42 11.32 -37.61
C ARG A 4 -49.21 10.12 -36.68
N SER A 5 -49.86 8.98 -37.00
CA SER A 5 -49.79 7.78 -36.14
C SER A 5 -48.50 6.99 -36.32
N ALA A 6 -47.96 6.93 -37.55
CA ALA A 6 -46.75 6.15 -37.86
C ALA A 6 -45.49 6.76 -37.25
N MET A 7 -45.38 8.09 -37.17
CA MET A 7 -44.18 8.76 -36.62
C MET A 7 -44.06 8.64 -35.12
N SER A 8 -45.19 8.46 -34.40
CA SER A 8 -45.19 8.24 -32.96
C SER A 8 -44.62 6.87 -32.53
N TRP A 9 -44.83 5.84 -33.33
CA TRP A 9 -44.35 4.50 -33.07
C TRP A 9 -42.84 4.36 -33.28
N TYR A 10 -42.30 5.02 -34.32
CA TYR A 10 -40.84 5.00 -34.56
C TYR A 10 -40.03 5.73 -33.46
N CYS A 11 -40.57 6.84 -32.95
CA CYS A 11 -39.90 7.58 -31.88
C CYS A 11 -39.86 6.80 -30.55
N SER A 12 -40.97 6.07 -30.25
CA SER A 12 -41.05 5.23 -29.03
C SER A 12 -40.10 4.01 -29.09
N SER A 13 -40.00 3.39 -30.30
CA SER A 13 -39.10 2.24 -30.47
C SER A 13 -37.63 2.61 -30.46
N LEU A 14 -37.23 3.78 -31.00
CA LEU A 14 -35.87 4.29 -30.95
C LEU A 14 -35.46 4.68 -29.51
N LEU A 15 -36.37 5.26 -28.73
CA LEU A 15 -36.10 5.58 -27.33
C LEU A 15 -35.89 4.32 -26.50
N ALA A 16 -36.67 3.25 -26.75
CA ALA A 16 -36.49 1.98 -26.02
C ALA A 16 -35.17 1.29 -26.37
N ILE A 17 -34.68 1.38 -27.61
CA ILE A 17 -33.40 0.82 -28.03
C ILE A 17 -32.24 1.61 -27.40
N VAL A 18 -32.30 2.94 -27.37
CA VAL A 18 -31.28 3.79 -26.77
C VAL A 18 -31.20 3.57 -25.26
N VAL A 19 -32.34 3.46 -24.58
CA VAL A 19 -32.38 3.15 -23.13
C VAL A 19 -31.84 1.74 -22.85
N ALA A 20 -32.15 0.75 -23.71
CA ALA A 20 -31.60 -0.61 -23.56
C ALA A 20 -30.09 -0.66 -23.78
N LEU A 21 -29.53 0.15 -24.69
CA LEU A 21 -28.09 0.26 -24.93
C LEU A 21 -27.38 0.97 -23.77
N PHE A 22 -28.02 1.95 -23.11
CA PHE A 22 -27.46 2.58 -21.91
C PHE A 22 -27.55 1.69 -20.64
N LEU A 23 -28.59 0.84 -20.54
CA LEU A 23 -28.70 -0.11 -19.44
C LEU A 23 -27.75 -1.30 -19.56
N SER A 24 -27.37 -1.70 -20.78
CA SER A 24 -26.39 -2.77 -20.98
C SER A 24 -24.94 -2.32 -20.75
N ALA A 25 -24.66 -1.02 -20.73
CA ALA A 25 -23.35 -0.48 -20.38
C ALA A 25 -23.09 -0.43 -18.86
N SER A 26 -24.11 -0.66 -18.03
CA SER A 26 -24.02 -0.63 -16.56
C SER A 26 -24.14 -1.99 -15.88
N LEU A 27 -24.22 -3.08 -16.64
CA LEU A 27 -23.86 -4.41 -16.13
C LEU A 27 -22.33 -4.49 -16.11
N GLY A 28 -21.71 -3.70 -15.22
CA GLY A 28 -20.34 -3.90 -14.82
C GLY A 28 -20.24 -5.34 -14.33
N THR A 29 -19.80 -6.24 -15.20
CA THR A 29 -19.07 -7.43 -14.78
C THR A 29 -18.13 -6.94 -13.69
N GLY A 30 -18.16 -7.57 -12.51
CA GLY A 30 -17.18 -7.31 -11.44
C GLY A 30 -15.81 -7.45 -12.07
N ALA A 31 -15.30 -6.35 -12.60
CA ALA A 31 -13.99 -6.28 -13.21
C ALA A 31 -13.05 -6.48 -12.04
N GLY A 32 -12.39 -7.61 -12.00
CA GLY A 32 -11.26 -7.81 -11.11
C GLY A 32 -10.37 -6.57 -11.21
N ALA A 33 -9.85 -6.08 -10.09
CA ALA A 33 -9.03 -4.89 -10.11
C ALA A 33 -7.85 -5.12 -11.06
N ASP A 34 -7.78 -4.34 -12.13
CA ASP A 34 -6.59 -4.35 -12.98
C ASP A 34 -5.41 -3.85 -12.13
N LEU A 35 -4.40 -4.69 -11.96
CA LEU A 35 -3.22 -4.38 -11.16
C LEU A 35 -2.60 -3.04 -11.59
N LYS A 36 -2.41 -2.83 -12.89
CA LYS A 36 -1.82 -1.59 -13.41
C LYS A 36 -2.68 -0.38 -13.13
N GLY A 37 -4.00 -0.48 -13.35
CA GLY A 37 -4.95 0.59 -13.05
C GLY A 37 -5.03 0.89 -11.55
N SER A 38 -4.93 -0.14 -10.71
CA SER A 38 -4.88 0.03 -9.26
C SER A 38 -3.59 0.70 -8.80
N CYS A 39 -2.45 0.27 -9.31
CA CYS A 39 -1.15 0.85 -9.00
C CYS A 39 -1.00 2.28 -9.53
N ALA A 40 -1.59 2.62 -10.68
CA ALA A 40 -1.53 3.98 -11.25
C ALA A 40 -2.10 5.06 -10.33
N ALA A 41 -2.97 4.69 -9.39
CA ALA A 41 -3.55 5.59 -8.39
C ALA A 41 -2.78 5.63 -7.06
N THR A 42 -1.62 4.98 -6.96
CA THR A 42 -0.74 5.04 -5.79
C THR A 42 0.37 6.08 -5.98
N PRO A 43 1.00 6.57 -4.90
CA PRO A 43 2.12 7.52 -4.99
C PRO A 43 3.35 6.98 -5.74
N HIS A 44 3.52 5.65 -5.81
CA HIS A 44 4.65 4.98 -6.46
C HIS A 44 4.18 3.87 -7.41
N PRO A 45 3.61 4.21 -8.59
CA PRO A 45 3.00 3.24 -9.51
C PRO A 45 3.94 2.12 -9.96
N ASP A 46 5.18 2.47 -10.29
CA ASP A 46 6.17 1.51 -10.78
C ASP A 46 6.62 0.53 -9.69
N VAL A 47 6.80 1.03 -8.45
CA VAL A 47 7.12 0.21 -7.28
C VAL A 47 5.95 -0.74 -6.99
N CYS A 48 4.71 -0.24 -7.00
CA CYS A 48 3.50 -1.02 -6.82
C CYS A 48 3.43 -2.17 -7.83
N VAL A 49 3.53 -1.88 -9.13
CA VAL A 49 3.46 -2.92 -10.17
C VAL A 49 4.60 -3.92 -10.02
N SER A 50 5.85 -3.47 -9.81
CA SER A 50 7.01 -4.35 -9.74
C SER A 50 6.97 -5.28 -8.52
N ALA A 51 6.43 -4.83 -7.42
CA ALA A 51 6.27 -5.63 -6.20
C ALA A 51 5.10 -6.63 -6.34
N LEU A 52 3.91 -6.14 -6.68
CA LEU A 52 2.70 -6.94 -6.65
C LEU A 52 2.55 -7.92 -7.82
N GLN A 53 3.19 -7.67 -8.96
CA GLN A 53 3.14 -8.61 -10.09
C GLN A 53 3.74 -9.99 -9.77
N LYS A 54 4.54 -10.09 -8.72
CA LYS A 54 5.14 -11.36 -8.25
C LYS A 54 4.21 -12.13 -7.32
N ASP A 55 3.23 -11.46 -6.73
CA ASP A 55 2.24 -12.09 -5.85
C ASP A 55 1.16 -12.79 -6.66
N ALA A 56 0.96 -14.09 -6.38
CA ALA A 56 0.02 -14.93 -7.12
C ALA A 56 -1.44 -14.46 -6.94
N THR A 57 -1.76 -13.81 -5.83
CA THR A 57 -3.12 -13.32 -5.53
C THR A 57 -3.39 -12.02 -6.26
N ALA A 58 -2.45 -11.07 -6.21
CA ALA A 58 -2.55 -9.77 -6.88
C ALA A 58 -2.52 -9.87 -8.41
N SER A 59 -1.87 -10.92 -8.94
CA SER A 59 -1.75 -11.15 -10.40
C SER A 59 -2.94 -11.86 -11.02
N LYS A 60 -3.96 -12.26 -10.24
CA LYS A 60 -5.15 -12.90 -10.78
C LYS A 60 -5.99 -11.91 -11.58
N PRO A 61 -6.63 -12.33 -12.69
CA PRO A 61 -7.51 -11.47 -13.49
C PRO A 61 -8.70 -10.90 -12.72
N ALA A 62 -9.06 -11.51 -11.59
CA ALA A 62 -10.17 -11.12 -10.71
C ALA A 62 -9.69 -10.71 -9.31
N ALA A 63 -8.46 -10.22 -9.17
CA ALA A 63 -7.96 -9.72 -7.90
C ALA A 63 -8.86 -8.58 -7.38
N THR A 64 -9.26 -8.67 -6.13
CA THR A 64 -10.05 -7.64 -5.47
C THR A 64 -9.16 -6.51 -4.94
N PRO A 65 -9.70 -5.32 -4.63
CA PRO A 65 -8.94 -4.30 -3.92
C PRO A 65 -8.31 -4.80 -2.62
N ARG A 66 -8.99 -5.72 -1.92
CA ARG A 66 -8.50 -6.37 -0.72
C ARG A 66 -7.28 -7.26 -1.02
N ASP A 67 -7.38 -8.12 -2.04
CA ASP A 67 -6.25 -8.98 -2.46
C ASP A 67 -4.99 -8.15 -2.77
N LEU A 68 -5.18 -6.98 -3.39
CA LEU A 68 -4.08 -6.06 -3.69
C LEU A 68 -3.49 -5.41 -2.43
N ALA A 69 -4.33 -5.03 -1.45
CA ALA A 69 -3.87 -4.48 -0.18
C ALA A 69 -3.09 -5.52 0.63
N GLU A 70 -3.59 -6.75 0.74
CA GLU A 70 -2.90 -7.86 1.41
C GLU A 70 -1.56 -8.19 0.72
N ALA A 71 -1.53 -8.23 -0.60
CA ALA A 71 -0.27 -8.44 -1.34
C ALA A 71 0.73 -7.29 -1.12
N ALA A 72 0.25 -6.06 -0.95
CA ALA A 72 1.11 -4.91 -0.66
C ALA A 72 1.69 -4.97 0.75
N VAL A 73 0.91 -5.43 1.76
CA VAL A 73 1.42 -5.69 3.12
C VAL A 73 2.57 -6.70 3.07
N ARG A 74 2.37 -7.84 2.40
CA ARG A 74 3.43 -8.85 2.25
C ARG A 74 4.68 -8.30 1.55
N ALA A 75 4.50 -7.54 0.47
CA ALA A 75 5.61 -6.94 -0.25
C ALA A 75 6.38 -5.91 0.59
N ALA A 76 5.68 -5.15 1.43
CA ALA A 76 6.30 -4.23 2.38
C ALA A 76 7.07 -5.01 3.46
N ALA A 77 6.49 -6.07 4.03
CA ALA A 77 7.16 -6.92 5.01
C ALA A 77 8.45 -7.55 4.45
N ASP A 78 8.42 -8.07 3.22
CA ASP A 78 9.61 -8.60 2.55
C ASP A 78 10.72 -7.55 2.38
N ALA A 79 10.35 -6.33 2.01
CA ALA A 79 11.30 -5.23 1.84
C ALA A 79 11.89 -4.77 3.18
N GLY A 80 11.06 -4.66 4.21
CA GLY A 80 11.49 -4.35 5.58
C GLY A 80 12.44 -5.42 6.12
N ALA A 81 12.08 -6.70 6.00
CA ALA A 81 12.94 -7.80 6.40
C ALA A 81 14.32 -7.75 5.71
N ALA A 82 14.34 -7.49 4.39
CA ALA A 82 15.60 -7.36 3.64
C ALA A 82 16.44 -6.14 4.07
N ALA A 83 15.83 -5.07 4.58
CA ALA A 83 16.53 -3.92 5.12
C ALA A 83 17.08 -4.19 6.53
N GLY A 84 16.25 -4.77 7.42
CA GLY A 84 16.64 -5.15 8.77
C GLY A 84 17.75 -6.20 8.80
N ASP A 85 17.66 -7.23 7.96
CA ASP A 85 18.71 -8.25 7.82
C ASP A 85 20.03 -7.65 7.33
N TYR A 86 19.95 -6.69 6.41
CA TYR A 86 21.13 -5.97 5.96
C TYR A 86 21.76 -5.17 7.10
N ALA A 87 20.97 -4.45 7.90
CA ALA A 87 21.46 -3.69 9.04
C ALA A 87 22.15 -4.60 10.05
N ARG A 88 21.51 -5.71 10.45
CA ARG A 88 22.09 -6.69 11.39
C ARG A 88 23.42 -7.26 10.90
N LYS A 89 23.49 -7.62 9.61
CA LYS A 89 24.72 -8.15 9.01
C LYS A 89 25.87 -7.14 9.01
N GLU A 90 25.58 -5.88 8.74
CA GLU A 90 26.61 -4.82 8.73
C GLU A 90 27.09 -4.49 10.16
N MET A 91 26.26 -4.66 11.18
CA MET A 91 26.65 -4.48 12.59
C MET A 91 27.79 -5.43 13.00
N ASP A 92 27.86 -6.63 12.43
CA ASP A 92 28.90 -7.61 12.73
C ASP A 92 30.30 -7.18 12.24
N VAL A 93 30.37 -6.30 11.25
CA VAL A 93 31.63 -5.92 10.58
C VAL A 93 32.05 -4.47 10.85
N VAL A 94 31.09 -3.59 11.18
CA VAL A 94 31.39 -2.18 11.44
C VAL A 94 32.05 -2.01 12.82
N LYS A 95 33.08 -1.17 12.88
CA LYS A 95 33.84 -0.91 14.12
C LYS A 95 33.62 0.49 14.68
N GLU A 96 33.09 1.37 13.87
CA GLU A 96 32.84 2.76 14.23
C GLU A 96 31.51 2.88 14.95
N ASN A 97 31.55 3.44 16.17
CA ASN A 97 30.44 3.41 17.12
C ASN A 97 29.18 4.13 16.62
N VAL A 98 29.33 5.28 15.95
CA VAL A 98 28.19 6.05 15.46
C VAL A 98 27.48 5.33 14.30
N MET A 99 28.27 4.64 13.44
CA MET A 99 27.71 3.81 12.39
C MET A 99 27.01 2.56 12.96
N TRP A 100 27.59 1.94 13.97
CA TRP A 100 26.97 0.83 14.68
C TRP A 100 25.62 1.23 15.29
N GLN A 101 25.55 2.40 15.94
CA GLN A 101 24.31 2.94 16.49
C GLN A 101 23.25 3.17 15.39
N CYS A 102 23.64 3.78 14.26
CA CYS A 102 22.75 3.96 13.12
C CYS A 102 22.15 2.62 12.65
N LEU A 103 22.99 1.59 12.50
CA LEU A 103 22.54 0.26 12.07
C LEU A 103 21.61 -0.40 13.10
N ASN A 104 21.95 -0.30 14.38
CA ASN A 104 21.19 -0.90 15.48
C ASN A 104 19.81 -0.24 15.62
N GLU A 105 19.77 1.09 15.73
CA GLU A 105 18.50 1.83 15.87
C GLU A 105 17.61 1.61 14.64
N CYS A 106 18.19 1.64 13.43
CA CYS A 106 17.43 1.34 12.23
C CYS A 106 16.91 -0.11 12.17
N ALA A 107 17.68 -1.09 12.65
CA ALA A 107 17.22 -2.47 12.74
C ALA A 107 16.06 -2.63 13.72
N GLU A 108 16.11 -1.93 14.87
CA GLU A 108 15.03 -1.90 15.87
C GLU A 108 13.77 -1.23 15.30
N ASP A 109 13.88 -0.06 14.68
CA ASP A 109 12.75 0.65 14.06
C ASP A 109 12.08 -0.21 12.97
N ILE A 110 12.86 -0.90 12.14
CA ILE A 110 12.32 -1.81 11.11
C ILE A 110 11.64 -3.03 11.74
N GLU A 111 12.16 -3.58 12.82
CA GLU A 111 11.55 -4.71 13.54
C GLU A 111 10.19 -4.32 14.12
N GLU A 112 10.08 -3.14 14.76
CA GLU A 112 8.81 -2.60 15.24
C GLU A 112 7.80 -2.41 14.07
N ALA A 113 8.26 -1.90 12.93
CA ALA A 113 7.42 -1.78 11.74
C ALA A 113 6.93 -3.13 11.20
N LEU A 114 7.77 -4.17 11.23
CA LEU A 114 7.39 -5.52 10.80
C LEU A 114 6.37 -6.16 11.73
N ASP A 115 6.48 -5.95 13.04
CA ASP A 115 5.48 -6.41 14.01
C ASP A 115 4.11 -5.79 13.72
N HIS A 116 4.06 -4.49 13.42
CA HIS A 116 2.81 -3.82 13.02
C HIS A 116 2.25 -4.30 11.68
N LEU A 117 3.13 -4.68 10.73
CA LEU A 117 2.69 -5.27 9.47
C LEU A 117 2.07 -6.66 9.69
N ASP A 118 2.68 -7.49 10.54
CA ASP A 118 2.16 -8.83 10.89
C ASP A 118 0.79 -8.71 11.56
N ASP A 119 0.62 -7.80 12.52
CA ASP A 119 -0.66 -7.50 13.17
C ASP A 119 -1.74 -7.06 12.15
N SER A 120 -1.32 -6.43 11.05
CA SER A 120 -2.24 -5.95 10.01
C SER A 120 -2.68 -7.05 9.04
N GLU A 121 -1.88 -8.09 8.81
CA GLU A 121 -2.09 -9.07 7.73
C GLU A 121 -3.41 -9.84 7.89
N GLY A 122 -3.74 -10.26 9.11
CA GLY A 122 -4.98 -10.99 9.40
C GLY A 122 -6.23 -10.13 9.56
N GLY A 123 -6.10 -8.81 9.56
CA GLY A 123 -7.15 -7.87 9.96
C GLY A 123 -7.77 -7.05 8.82
N ILE A 124 -7.38 -7.27 7.55
CA ILE A 124 -7.96 -6.56 6.40
C ILE A 124 -9.36 -7.12 6.09
N ASP A 125 -10.23 -7.13 7.06
CA ASP A 125 -11.66 -7.35 6.90
C ASP A 125 -12.43 -6.08 7.29
N ASP A 126 -13.69 -5.97 6.85
CA ASP A 126 -14.48 -4.76 7.00
C ASP A 126 -14.65 -4.29 8.46
N ALA A 127 -14.52 -5.20 9.43
CA ALA A 127 -14.70 -4.90 10.84
C ALA A 127 -13.44 -4.28 11.48
N LYS A 128 -12.24 -4.56 10.96
CA LYS A 128 -10.95 -4.20 11.57
C LYS A 128 -10.14 -3.16 10.80
N LEU A 129 -10.64 -2.64 9.69
CA LEU A 129 -9.89 -1.71 8.82
C LEU A 129 -9.33 -0.47 9.53
N LYS A 130 -9.99 0.01 10.59
CA LYS A 130 -9.47 1.13 11.38
C LYS A 130 -8.23 0.74 12.19
N GLU A 131 -8.20 -0.48 12.73
CA GLU A 131 -7.05 -1.02 13.46
C GLU A 131 -5.90 -1.27 12.49
N VAL A 132 -6.18 -1.93 11.36
CA VAL A 132 -5.19 -2.15 10.28
C VAL A 132 -4.59 -0.83 9.80
N LYS A 133 -5.42 0.19 9.59
CA LYS A 133 -4.90 1.51 9.20
C LYS A 133 -3.98 2.09 10.28
N LEU A 134 -4.31 1.94 11.56
CA LEU A 134 -3.47 2.43 12.65
C LEU A 134 -2.12 1.70 12.67
N PHE A 135 -2.10 0.38 12.55
CA PHE A 135 -0.86 -0.40 12.48
C PHE A 135 0.01 0.02 11.31
N LEU A 136 -0.59 0.19 10.12
CA LEU A 136 0.15 0.61 8.93
C LEU A 136 0.67 2.06 9.02
N ASP A 137 -0.10 2.99 9.61
CA ASP A 137 0.36 4.36 9.86
C ASP A 137 1.53 4.37 10.87
N THR A 138 1.52 3.47 11.86
CA THR A 138 2.62 3.32 12.83
C THR A 138 3.85 2.72 12.15
N ALA A 139 3.70 1.63 11.41
CA ALA A 139 4.79 1.01 10.65
C ALA A 139 5.45 1.97 9.65
N GLU A 140 4.68 2.85 8.98
CA GLU A 140 5.24 3.88 8.11
C GLU A 140 6.10 4.87 8.89
N HIS A 141 5.67 5.24 10.10
CA HIS A 141 6.44 6.13 10.97
C HIS A 141 7.74 5.47 11.45
N ASP A 142 7.71 4.20 11.83
CA ASP A 142 8.88 3.47 12.29
C ASP A 142 9.90 3.28 11.15
N ALA A 143 9.45 2.96 9.94
CA ALA A 143 10.31 2.93 8.76
C ALA A 143 11.00 4.29 8.50
N TRP A 144 10.30 5.41 8.73
CA TRP A 144 10.89 6.75 8.61
C TRP A 144 11.92 7.05 9.72
N ASN A 145 11.75 6.53 10.93
CA ASN A 145 12.67 6.72 12.05
C ASN A 145 14.07 6.21 11.72
N CYS A 146 14.22 5.10 11.00
CA CYS A 146 15.52 4.58 10.57
C CYS A 146 16.37 5.65 9.84
N ASP A 147 15.77 6.44 8.95
CA ASP A 147 16.47 7.54 8.27
C ASP A 147 16.95 8.61 9.28
N GLN A 148 16.16 8.89 10.31
CA GLN A 148 16.49 9.89 11.32
C GLN A 148 17.65 9.42 12.20
N SER A 149 17.63 8.16 12.64
CA SER A 149 18.66 7.52 13.47
C SER A 149 20.05 7.55 12.82
N CYS A 150 20.07 7.50 11.49
CA CYS A 150 21.31 7.52 10.72
C CYS A 150 21.86 8.91 10.35
N LYS A 151 21.19 10.01 10.70
CA LYS A 151 21.60 11.37 10.26
C LYS A 151 23.02 11.74 10.68
N GLY A 152 23.44 11.38 11.91
CA GLY A 152 24.77 11.67 12.46
C GLY A 152 25.87 10.72 12.00
N ALA A 153 25.53 9.60 11.39
CA ALA A 153 26.49 8.59 10.98
C ALA A 153 27.27 9.02 9.73
N PRO A 154 28.56 8.60 9.60
CA PRO A 154 29.38 8.93 8.44
C PRO A 154 28.82 8.33 7.14
N ASN A 155 29.06 9.01 6.02
CA ASN A 155 28.62 8.53 4.72
C ASN A 155 29.50 7.36 4.26
N THR A 156 29.07 6.15 4.55
CA THR A 156 29.72 4.90 4.16
C THR A 156 28.88 4.15 3.12
N PRO A 157 29.48 3.21 2.36
CA PRO A 157 28.70 2.32 1.49
C PRO A 157 27.61 1.55 2.26
N ALA A 158 27.89 1.12 3.49
CA ALA A 158 26.92 0.44 4.34
C ALA A 158 25.71 1.34 4.65
N LYS A 159 25.93 2.57 5.10
CA LYS A 159 24.83 3.54 5.31
C LYS A 159 24.04 3.79 4.02
N THR A 160 24.72 4.05 2.92
CA THR A 160 24.07 4.33 1.64
C THR A 160 23.16 3.17 1.20
N THR A 161 23.64 1.93 1.35
CA THR A 161 22.86 0.74 0.99
C THR A 161 21.68 0.52 1.93
N LEU A 162 21.87 0.70 3.24
CA LEU A 162 20.81 0.60 4.23
C LEU A 162 19.68 1.58 3.91
N LEU A 163 20.02 2.87 3.77
CA LEU A 163 19.02 3.90 3.52
C LEU A 163 18.32 3.72 2.16
N ALA A 164 19.00 3.17 1.15
CA ALA A 164 18.35 2.82 -0.11
C ALA A 164 17.31 1.70 0.06
N LYS A 165 17.63 0.65 0.83
CA LYS A 165 16.70 -0.44 1.15
C LYS A 165 15.52 0.06 1.99
N ASN A 166 15.79 0.86 3.02
CA ASN A 166 14.74 1.46 3.84
C ASN A 166 13.81 2.36 2.99
N LYS A 167 14.37 3.10 2.05
CA LYS A 167 13.57 3.93 1.14
C LYS A 167 12.63 3.13 0.24
N ASP A 168 13.02 1.93 -0.17
CA ASP A 168 12.15 1.05 -0.93
C ASP A 168 11.05 0.46 -0.03
N PHE A 169 11.36 0.17 1.24
CA PHE A 169 10.37 -0.19 2.26
C PHE A 169 9.35 0.92 2.48
N GLU A 170 9.78 2.17 2.74
CA GLU A 170 8.89 3.34 2.89
C GLU A 170 7.94 3.54 1.71
N LYS A 171 8.45 3.38 0.46
CA LYS A 171 7.61 3.48 -0.74
C LYS A 171 6.52 2.41 -0.75
N LEU A 172 6.85 1.18 -0.35
CA LEU A 172 5.89 0.09 -0.27
C LEU A 172 4.86 0.32 0.84
N MET A 173 5.26 0.87 1.99
CA MET A 173 4.32 1.30 3.03
C MET A 173 3.32 2.34 2.50
N THR A 174 3.80 3.36 1.82
CA THR A 174 2.94 4.39 1.20
C THR A 174 1.99 3.80 0.15
N VAL A 175 2.46 2.83 -0.66
CA VAL A 175 1.63 2.07 -1.61
C VAL A 175 0.55 1.26 -0.87
N THR A 176 0.93 0.56 0.19
CA THR A 176 0.02 -0.26 1.00
C THR A 176 -1.11 0.57 1.58
N LEU A 177 -0.81 1.72 2.20
CA LEU A 177 -1.80 2.66 2.71
C LEU A 177 -2.73 3.20 1.61
N ALA A 178 -2.21 3.48 0.42
CA ALA A 178 -3.01 3.95 -0.71
C ALA A 178 -3.96 2.87 -1.22
N LEU A 179 -3.54 1.61 -1.27
CA LEU A 179 -4.38 0.48 -1.68
C LEU A 179 -5.43 0.16 -0.62
N LEU A 180 -5.07 0.19 0.67
CA LEU A 180 -6.00 -0.03 1.77
C LEU A 180 -7.16 0.97 1.75
N LYS A 181 -6.89 2.25 1.50
CA LYS A 181 -7.94 3.29 1.37
C LYS A 181 -8.98 2.96 0.30
N ARG A 182 -8.66 2.13 -0.67
CA ARG A 182 -9.57 1.73 -1.76
C ARG A 182 -10.43 0.52 -1.40
N THR A 183 -10.07 -0.24 -0.39
CA THR A 183 -10.89 -1.38 0.07
C THR A 183 -12.17 -0.91 0.77
N CYS A 184 -12.17 0.31 1.33
CA CYS A 184 -13.34 0.94 1.96
C CYS A 184 -13.51 2.40 1.51
N PRO A 185 -14.29 2.66 0.45
CA PRO A 185 -14.73 4.01 0.13
C PRO A 185 -15.70 4.48 1.22
N GLY A 186 -15.22 5.18 2.22
CA GLY A 186 -16.01 5.69 3.36
C GLY A 186 -15.29 5.68 4.71
N ALA A 187 -14.16 4.99 4.83
CA ALA A 187 -13.29 5.08 6.01
C ALA A 187 -12.36 6.31 5.96
N GLY A 188 -12.75 7.34 5.18
CA GLY A 188 -12.00 8.57 4.99
C GLY A 188 -11.95 9.43 6.25
N ASP A 189 -10.73 9.85 6.58
CA ASP A 189 -10.38 11.12 7.21
C ASP A 189 -10.93 11.46 8.61
N ALA A 190 -10.93 10.51 9.54
CA ALA A 190 -10.76 10.91 10.92
C ALA A 190 -9.25 11.05 11.19
N PRO A 191 -8.73 12.22 11.62
CA PRO A 191 -7.33 12.33 12.00
C PRO A 191 -7.07 11.34 13.13
N GLY A 192 -6.13 10.40 12.90
CA GLY A 192 -5.67 9.48 13.92
C GLY A 192 -5.14 10.24 15.14
N PRO A 193 -5.21 9.68 16.34
CA PRO A 193 -4.56 10.28 17.49
C PRO A 193 -3.05 10.45 17.18
N ALA A 194 -2.54 11.65 17.46
CA ALA A 194 -1.13 11.93 17.30
C ALA A 194 -0.30 10.87 18.07
N PRO A 195 0.79 10.35 17.48
CA PRO A 195 1.60 9.33 18.10
C PRO A 195 2.04 9.79 19.49
N ALA A 196 1.82 8.95 20.48
CA ALA A 196 2.27 9.20 21.85
C ALA A 196 3.80 9.34 21.81
N LYS A 197 4.30 10.50 22.26
CA LYS A 197 5.75 10.70 22.42
C LYS A 197 6.27 9.63 23.37
N SER A 198 7.01 8.67 22.83
CA SER A 198 7.80 7.75 23.63
C SER A 198 8.80 8.58 24.43
N SER A 199 8.53 8.77 25.71
CA SER A 199 9.51 9.29 26.65
C SER A 199 10.40 8.13 27.02
N LYS A 200 11.52 7.98 26.31
CA LYS A 200 12.64 7.14 26.74
C LYS A 200 13.18 7.73 28.06
N PRO A 201 13.41 6.92 29.09
CA PRO A 201 14.05 7.35 30.34
C PRO A 201 15.52 7.75 30.14
#